data_2c13f0da97eab44ed421ab1e3ce71f80
#
_entry.id   2c13f0da97eab44ed421ab1e3ce71f80
#
_cell.length_a   1.000
_cell.length_b   1.000
_cell.length_c   1.000
_cell.angle_alpha   90.00
_cell.angle_beta   90.00
_cell.angle_gamma   90.00
#
_symmetry.space_group_name_H-M   'P 1'
#
loop_
_entity.id
_entity.type
_entity.pdbx_description
1 polymer ?
#
loop_
_entity_poly.entity_id
_entity_poly.type
_entity_poly.pdbx_seq_one_letter_code
_entity_poly.pdbx_strand_id
1 'polypeptide(L)'
;DLVGYELAKKKLIENTEAFVQGRKANNCLLFGDAGTGKSSSIKGILNEYYDQGLRIIEVYKHQFQDLNDVIAQVKNRNYRFIIYMDDLSFEEFEIEYKYLKAVIEGGLERKPENVLIYATSNRRHLIREKFSDKEERRDDLHTSDTVQEKLSLAYRFGLKIYFGSPSKKEFQNIVRVLADKHGITMSEEELFLKANQWELQYGGLSVRTAQQFIDHLLGQERKDV
;
A
#
# COMPACT_ATOMS: atom_id res chain seq x y z
N ASP A 1 -13.72 5.05 5.45
CA ASP A 1 -13.96 3.60 5.63
C ASP A 1 -13.84 2.91 4.28
N LEU A 2 -12.76 2.18 4.11
CA LEU A 2 -12.56 1.31 2.95
C LEU A 2 -13.41 0.04 3.12
N VAL A 3 -14.25 -0.26 2.16
CA VAL A 3 -15.04 -1.48 2.12
C VAL A 3 -14.20 -2.63 1.59
N GLY A 4 -14.29 -3.79 2.20
CA GLY A 4 -13.53 -4.98 1.85
C GLY A 4 -12.14 -5.05 2.51
N TYR A 5 -11.43 -6.15 2.28
CA TYR A 5 -10.08 -6.40 2.83
C TYR A 5 -10.01 -6.42 4.37
N GLU A 6 -11.05 -6.89 5.04
CA GLU A 6 -11.17 -6.84 6.51
C GLU A 6 -9.97 -7.46 7.22
N LEU A 7 -9.49 -8.63 6.75
CA LEU A 7 -8.34 -9.31 7.35
C LEU A 7 -7.04 -8.52 7.12
N ALA A 8 -6.85 -7.96 5.93
CA ALA A 8 -5.67 -7.17 5.60
C ALA A 8 -5.62 -5.89 6.45
N LYS A 9 -6.75 -5.19 6.56
CA LYS A 9 -6.88 -3.99 7.40
C LYS A 9 -6.67 -4.30 8.88
N LYS A 10 -7.23 -5.39 9.38
CA LYS A 10 -7.05 -5.81 10.76
C LYS A 10 -5.57 -5.98 11.11
N LYS A 11 -4.79 -6.67 10.28
CA LYS A 11 -3.33 -6.81 10.48
C LYS A 11 -2.61 -5.46 10.51
N LEU A 12 -2.99 -4.56 9.62
CA LEU A 12 -2.40 -3.23 9.55
C LEU A 12 -2.72 -2.41 10.80
N ILE A 13 -3.97 -2.42 11.24
CA ILE A 13 -4.46 -1.74 12.45
C ILE A 13 -3.74 -2.28 13.68
N GLU A 14 -3.72 -3.59 13.90
CA GLU A 14 -3.06 -4.23 15.04
C GLU A 14 -1.57 -3.86 15.15
N ASN A 15 -0.85 -3.83 14.02
CA ASN A 15 0.56 -3.43 13.99
C ASN A 15 0.73 -1.93 14.32
N THR A 16 -0.15 -1.09 13.80
CA THR A 16 -0.11 0.35 14.05
C THR A 16 -0.49 0.69 15.49
N GLU A 17 -1.52 0.05 16.01
CA GLU A 17 -1.94 0.21 17.41
C GLU A 17 -0.82 -0.20 18.37
N ALA A 18 -0.16 -1.33 18.12
CA ALA A 18 1.00 -1.75 18.91
C ALA A 18 2.09 -0.68 18.91
N PHE A 19 2.37 -0.08 17.75
CA PHE A 19 3.35 0.98 17.61
C PHE A 19 2.98 2.25 18.37
N VAL A 20 1.75 2.72 18.21
CA VAL A 20 1.25 3.93 18.90
C VAL A 20 1.29 3.76 20.41
N GLN A 21 0.97 2.58 20.92
CA GLN A 21 1.01 2.23 22.34
C GLN A 21 2.43 1.97 22.88
N GLY A 22 3.48 2.16 22.07
CA GLY A 22 4.87 1.94 22.47
C GLY A 22 5.29 0.48 22.58
N ARG A 23 4.47 -0.44 22.05
CA ARG A 23 4.82 -1.86 21.93
C ARG A 23 5.67 -2.11 20.67
N LYS A 24 6.32 -3.26 20.61
CA LYS A 24 7.09 -3.66 19.41
C LYS A 24 6.15 -3.83 18.21
N ALA A 25 6.54 -3.24 17.08
CA ALA A 25 5.85 -3.31 15.82
C ALA A 25 6.84 -3.43 14.65
N ASN A 26 6.35 -3.84 13.49
CA ASN A 26 7.17 -4.10 12.32
C ASN A 26 7.02 -3.02 11.25
N ASN A 27 8.08 -2.81 10.46
CA ASN A 27 7.94 -2.16 9.17
C ASN A 27 6.96 -2.96 8.31
N CYS A 28 6.11 -2.27 7.56
CA CYS A 28 5.00 -2.89 6.85
C CYS A 28 5.07 -2.62 5.35
N LEU A 29 4.89 -3.66 4.56
CA LEU A 29 4.74 -3.59 3.10
C LEU A 29 3.33 -4.06 2.70
N LEU A 30 2.53 -3.15 2.14
CA LEU A 30 1.28 -3.48 1.48
C LEU A 30 1.56 -3.69 -0.01
N PHE A 31 1.30 -4.88 -0.52
CA PHE A 31 1.59 -5.21 -1.91
C PHE A 31 0.40 -5.89 -2.59
N GLY A 32 0.36 -5.85 -3.92
CA GLY A 32 -0.70 -6.47 -4.72
C GLY A 32 -1.22 -5.56 -5.81
N ASP A 33 -2.43 -5.84 -6.30
CA ASP A 33 -2.96 -5.19 -7.48
C ASP A 33 -3.22 -3.68 -7.29
N ALA A 34 -3.16 -2.93 -8.39
CA ALA A 34 -3.44 -1.50 -8.37
C ALA A 34 -4.92 -1.23 -8.04
N GLY A 35 -5.20 -0.11 -7.39
CA GLY A 35 -6.58 0.31 -7.09
C GLY A 35 -7.30 -0.48 -6.00
N THR A 36 -6.58 -1.30 -5.22
CA THR A 36 -7.17 -2.13 -4.15
C THR A 36 -7.24 -1.44 -2.79
N GLY A 37 -6.84 -0.17 -2.69
CA GLY A 37 -6.97 0.63 -1.47
C GLY A 37 -5.77 0.59 -0.53
N LYS A 38 -4.59 0.13 -0.97
CA LYS A 38 -3.36 0.10 -0.16
C LYS A 38 -3.03 1.46 0.45
N SER A 39 -2.83 2.48 -0.39
CA SER A 39 -2.47 3.84 0.03
C SER A 39 -3.56 4.49 0.88
N SER A 40 -4.83 4.26 0.52
CA SER A 40 -5.97 4.76 1.30
C SER A 40 -6.04 4.12 2.68
N SER A 41 -5.66 2.85 2.84
CA SER A 41 -5.60 2.18 4.14
C SER A 41 -4.56 2.83 5.06
N ILE A 42 -3.38 3.18 4.54
CA ILE A 42 -2.34 3.87 5.33
C ILE A 42 -2.78 5.28 5.71
N LYS A 43 -3.41 6.03 4.79
CA LYS A 43 -3.95 7.37 5.09
C LYS A 43 -5.08 7.32 6.13
N GLY A 44 -5.91 6.28 6.08
CA GLY A 44 -6.98 6.05 7.07
C GLY A 44 -6.44 5.87 8.49
N ILE A 45 -5.35 5.16 8.66
CA ILE A 45 -4.68 4.97 9.96
C ILE A 45 -4.24 6.29 10.57
N LEU A 46 -3.71 7.23 9.77
CA LEU A 46 -3.31 8.53 10.28
C LEU A 46 -4.49 9.25 10.95
N ASN A 47 -5.64 9.26 10.30
CA ASN A 47 -6.83 9.91 10.85
C ASN A 47 -7.30 9.25 12.15
N GLU A 48 -7.19 7.92 12.25
CA GLU A 48 -7.63 7.17 13.42
C GLU A 48 -6.72 7.38 14.64
N TYR A 49 -5.40 7.46 14.44
CA TYR A 49 -4.42 7.51 15.53
C TYR A 49 -3.74 8.87 15.69
N TYR A 50 -4.16 9.89 14.94
CA TYR A 50 -3.56 11.24 15.00
C TYR A 50 -3.59 11.84 16.40
N ASP A 51 -4.73 11.75 17.07
CA ASP A 51 -4.91 12.27 18.44
C ASP A 51 -4.12 11.47 19.49
N GLN A 52 -3.72 10.25 19.15
CA GLN A 52 -2.86 9.40 19.98
C GLN A 52 -1.37 9.61 19.70
N GLY A 53 -1.01 10.63 18.93
CA GLY A 53 0.37 11.02 18.68
C GLY A 53 1.01 10.42 17.43
N LEU A 54 0.25 9.75 16.56
CA LEU A 54 0.76 9.27 15.26
C LEU A 54 0.99 10.43 14.30
N ARG A 55 2.11 10.37 13.57
CA ARG A 55 2.44 11.30 12.47
C ARG A 55 2.95 10.50 11.28
N ILE A 56 2.62 10.92 10.07
CA ILE A 56 3.12 10.31 8.83
C ILE A 56 3.97 11.32 8.09
N ILE A 57 5.13 10.87 7.62
CA ILE A 57 6.04 11.62 6.77
C ILE A 57 6.09 10.88 5.44
N GLU A 58 5.53 11.47 4.40
CA GLU A 58 5.61 10.93 3.06
C GLU A 58 6.97 11.24 2.45
N VAL A 59 7.66 10.22 1.94
CA VAL A 59 8.98 10.34 1.33
C VAL A 59 8.95 9.69 -0.05
N TYR A 60 9.35 10.46 -1.04
CA TYR A 60 9.42 9.99 -2.43
C TYR A 60 10.78 9.34 -2.73
N LYS A 61 10.82 8.45 -3.71
CA LYS A 61 12.01 7.66 -4.05
C LYS A 61 13.28 8.51 -4.23
N HIS A 62 13.19 9.65 -4.91
CA HIS A 62 14.32 10.57 -5.11
C HIS A 62 14.87 11.20 -3.83
N GLN A 63 14.15 11.11 -2.72
CA GLN A 63 14.54 11.63 -1.41
C GLN A 63 15.16 10.57 -0.49
N PHE A 64 15.33 9.32 -0.95
CA PHE A 64 15.81 8.25 -0.08
C PHE A 64 17.23 8.46 0.44
N GLN A 65 18.05 9.24 -0.24
CA GLN A 65 19.36 9.66 0.26
C GLN A 65 19.27 10.44 1.58
N ASP A 66 18.16 11.14 1.82
CA ASP A 66 17.93 12.01 2.98
C ASP A 66 17.21 11.28 4.13
N LEU A 67 16.89 9.99 4.00
CA LEU A 67 16.13 9.23 5.01
C LEU A 67 16.77 9.26 6.39
N ASN A 68 18.10 9.16 6.49
CA ASN A 68 18.81 9.22 7.77
C ASN A 68 18.65 10.60 8.44
N ASP A 69 18.66 11.68 7.67
CA ASP A 69 18.48 13.04 8.18
C ASP A 69 17.05 13.26 8.65
N VAL A 70 16.06 12.73 7.92
CA VAL A 70 14.64 12.74 8.34
C VAL A 70 14.47 12.00 9.67
N ILE A 71 15.05 10.81 9.80
CA ILE A 71 15.01 10.01 11.04
C ILE A 71 15.70 10.77 12.19
N ALA A 72 16.85 11.36 11.94
CA ALA A 72 17.58 12.14 12.96
C ALA A 72 16.79 13.31 13.50
N GLN A 73 15.98 13.98 12.67
CA GLN A 73 15.14 15.11 13.09
C GLN A 73 13.96 14.71 13.97
N VAL A 74 13.46 13.47 13.84
CA VAL A 74 12.26 13.00 14.53
C VAL A 74 12.53 12.07 15.71
N LYS A 75 13.71 11.45 15.78
CA LYS A 75 14.05 10.42 16.77
C LYS A 75 13.88 10.83 18.23
N ASN A 76 14.01 12.12 18.53
CA ASN A 76 13.90 12.65 19.91
C ASN A 76 12.56 13.36 20.17
N ARG A 77 11.62 13.31 19.21
CA ARG A 77 10.30 13.93 19.37
C ARG A 77 9.34 13.00 20.10
N ASN A 78 8.42 13.58 20.83
CA ASN A 78 7.43 12.87 21.65
C ASN A 78 6.21 12.39 20.85
N TYR A 79 6.45 11.94 19.59
CA TYR A 79 5.45 11.42 18.67
C TYR A 79 5.92 10.08 18.08
N ARG A 80 4.98 9.31 17.53
CA ARG A 80 5.24 8.10 16.74
C ARG A 80 5.19 8.47 15.26
N PHE A 81 6.25 8.17 14.53
CA PHE A 81 6.39 8.54 13.12
C PHE A 81 6.35 7.31 12.21
N ILE A 82 5.49 7.35 11.21
CA ILE A 82 5.53 6.41 10.09
C ILE A 82 6.11 7.14 8.88
N ILE A 83 7.26 6.67 8.40
CA ILE A 83 7.80 7.10 7.10
C ILE A 83 7.07 6.30 6.04
N TYR A 84 6.31 7.00 5.21
CA TYR A 84 5.45 6.42 4.20
C TYR A 84 6.05 6.56 2.81
N MET A 85 6.09 5.45 2.08
CA MET A 85 6.60 5.37 0.71
C MET A 85 5.52 4.76 -0.17
N ASP A 86 4.93 5.58 -1.07
CA ASP A 86 3.89 5.12 -1.97
C ASP A 86 4.48 4.56 -3.27
N ASP A 87 3.85 3.51 -3.79
CA ASP A 87 4.18 2.83 -5.05
C ASP A 87 5.67 2.46 -5.19
N LEU A 88 6.22 1.85 -4.13
CA LEU A 88 7.62 1.47 -4.06
C LEU A 88 7.95 0.41 -5.11
N SER A 89 8.85 0.76 -6.01
CA SER A 89 9.42 -0.14 -7.00
C SER A 89 10.81 0.33 -7.42
N PHE A 90 11.69 -0.61 -7.75
CA PHE A 90 13.04 -0.31 -8.20
C PHE A 90 13.30 -1.00 -9.55
N GLU A 91 13.98 -0.29 -10.41
CA GLU A 91 14.63 -0.87 -11.58
C GLU A 91 15.96 -1.51 -11.15
N GLU A 92 16.52 -2.31 -12.03
CA GLU A 92 17.84 -2.91 -11.81
C GLU A 92 18.91 -1.80 -11.68
N PHE A 93 19.79 -1.93 -10.66
CA PHE A 93 20.88 -0.97 -10.36
C PHE A 93 20.48 0.44 -9.86
N GLU A 94 19.24 0.69 -9.48
CA GLU A 94 18.90 1.97 -8.84
C GLU A 94 19.58 2.11 -7.47
N ILE A 95 20.25 3.24 -7.24
CA ILE A 95 20.99 3.49 -5.99
C ILE A 95 20.04 3.68 -4.80
N GLU A 96 18.83 4.15 -5.04
CA GLU A 96 17.78 4.37 -4.03
C GLU A 96 17.45 3.10 -3.26
N TYR A 97 17.52 1.95 -3.91
CA TYR A 97 17.40 0.65 -3.26
C TYR A 97 18.40 0.47 -2.11
N LYS A 98 19.67 0.87 -2.31
CA LYS A 98 20.74 0.74 -1.30
C LYS A 98 20.48 1.65 -0.10
N TYR A 99 19.98 2.86 -0.33
CA TYR A 99 19.61 3.77 0.76
C TYR A 99 18.50 3.20 1.62
N LEU A 100 17.42 2.72 0.99
CA LEU A 100 16.32 2.12 1.73
C LEU A 100 16.74 0.85 2.49
N LYS A 101 17.54 -0.02 1.85
CA LYS A 101 18.09 -1.22 2.47
C LYS A 101 18.87 -0.88 3.75
N ALA A 102 19.79 0.09 3.67
CA ALA A 102 20.59 0.52 4.80
C ALA A 102 19.74 1.03 5.98
N VAL A 103 18.69 1.79 5.69
CA VAL A 103 17.77 2.33 6.73
C VAL A 103 16.94 1.22 7.37
N ILE A 104 16.41 0.27 6.58
CA ILE A 104 15.60 -0.83 7.12
C ILE A 104 16.43 -1.78 7.98
N GLU A 105 17.68 -2.03 7.59
CA GLU A 105 18.63 -2.88 8.34
C GLU A 105 19.17 -2.20 9.60
N GLY A 106 19.03 -0.89 9.71
CA GLY A 106 19.48 -0.11 10.86
C GLY A 106 20.93 0.36 10.79
N GLY A 107 21.68 0.08 9.71
CA GLY A 107 23.05 0.55 9.49
C GLY A 107 23.95 0.42 10.74
N LEU A 108 24.77 1.45 10.99
CA LEU A 108 25.58 1.56 12.20
C LEU A 108 24.80 2.06 13.43
N GLU A 109 23.69 2.77 13.20
CA GLU A 109 22.79 3.26 14.27
C GLU A 109 21.52 2.42 14.31
N ARG A 110 21.12 2.02 15.52
CA ARG A 110 19.86 1.29 15.73
C ARG A 110 18.67 2.20 15.35
N LYS A 111 17.75 1.68 14.53
CA LYS A 111 16.52 2.41 14.19
C LYS A 111 15.80 2.88 15.46
N PRO A 112 15.40 4.16 15.56
CA PRO A 112 14.67 4.68 16.72
C PRO A 112 13.34 3.93 16.94
N GLU A 113 12.97 3.71 18.19
CA GLU A 113 11.74 3.00 18.56
C GLU A 113 10.47 3.76 18.19
N ASN A 114 10.57 5.07 17.96
CA ASN A 114 9.45 5.93 17.57
C ASN A 114 9.29 6.09 16.04
N VAL A 115 10.01 5.30 15.22
CA VAL A 115 9.95 5.36 13.75
C VAL A 115 9.67 3.98 13.16
N LEU A 116 8.67 3.87 12.29
CA LEU A 116 8.41 2.74 11.40
C LEU A 116 8.41 3.17 9.94
N ILE A 117 8.64 2.22 9.06
CA ILE A 117 8.55 2.40 7.60
C ILE A 117 7.33 1.62 7.11
N TYR A 118 6.40 2.31 6.46
CA TYR A 118 5.28 1.71 5.74
C TYR A 118 5.43 2.01 4.26
N ALA A 119 5.33 0.99 3.43
CA ALA A 119 5.41 1.13 1.99
C ALA A 119 4.23 0.45 1.30
N THR A 120 3.84 0.97 0.13
CA THR A 120 2.95 0.27 -0.79
C THR A 120 3.70 -0.14 -2.03
N SER A 121 3.28 -1.22 -2.69
CA SER A 121 3.79 -1.63 -3.99
C SER A 121 2.70 -2.29 -4.81
N ASN A 122 2.67 -2.00 -6.10
CA ASN A 122 1.80 -2.70 -7.05
C ASN A 122 2.43 -4.00 -7.56
N ARG A 123 3.56 -4.42 -6.98
CA ARG A 123 4.32 -5.61 -7.37
C ARG A 123 4.54 -6.52 -6.18
N ARG A 124 4.61 -7.80 -6.44
CA ARG A 124 4.99 -8.80 -5.45
C ARG A 124 6.48 -8.71 -5.10
N HIS A 125 7.29 -8.36 -6.08
CA HIS A 125 8.73 -8.13 -5.94
C HIS A 125 9.02 -6.65 -6.15
N LEU A 126 9.71 -6.02 -5.21
CA LEU A 126 9.99 -4.57 -5.23
C LEU A 126 10.93 -4.17 -6.37
N ILE A 127 11.74 -5.09 -6.88
CA ILE A 127 12.65 -4.86 -8.00
C ILE A 127 12.11 -5.54 -9.25
N ARG A 128 12.15 -4.82 -10.38
CA ARG A 128 11.67 -5.31 -11.66
C ARG A 128 12.60 -6.39 -12.23
N GLU A 129 12.06 -7.56 -12.52
CA GLU A 129 12.77 -8.60 -13.27
C GLU A 129 12.62 -8.34 -14.77
N LYS A 130 13.73 -8.36 -15.53
CA LYS A 130 13.68 -8.35 -16.99
C LYS A 130 13.29 -9.75 -17.49
N PHE A 131 12.61 -9.80 -18.63
CA PHE A 131 12.25 -11.09 -19.29
C PHE A 131 13.48 -11.92 -19.66
N SER A 132 14.62 -11.28 -19.96
CA SER A 132 15.92 -11.93 -20.20
C SER A 132 16.41 -12.77 -19.00
N ASP A 133 16.09 -12.36 -17.77
CA ASP A 133 16.52 -13.08 -16.56
C ASP A 133 15.91 -14.49 -16.44
N LYS A 134 14.83 -14.76 -17.20
CA LYS A 134 14.19 -16.09 -17.22
C LYS A 134 14.84 -17.07 -18.19
N GLU A 135 15.46 -16.59 -19.26
CA GLU A 135 16.15 -17.41 -20.26
C GLU A 135 17.59 -17.71 -19.83
N GLU A 136 18.27 -16.75 -19.17
CA GLU A 136 19.63 -16.90 -18.66
C GLU A 136 19.74 -17.79 -17.41
N ARG A 137 18.63 -18.10 -16.73
CA ARG A 137 18.59 -19.02 -15.56
C ARG A 137 19.16 -20.42 -15.82
N ARG A 138 19.53 -20.72 -17.06
CA ARG A 138 20.07 -22.05 -17.44
C ARG A 138 21.59 -22.15 -17.36
N ASP A 139 22.35 -21.06 -17.31
CA ASP A 139 23.81 -21.14 -17.51
C ASP A 139 24.72 -20.37 -16.53
N ASP A 140 24.24 -19.59 -15.52
CA ASP A 140 25.17 -18.86 -14.66
C ASP A 140 24.82 -18.81 -13.17
N LEU A 141 25.76 -19.25 -12.34
CA LEU A 141 25.75 -19.13 -10.86
C LEU A 141 25.69 -17.67 -10.35
N HIS A 142 26.08 -16.68 -11.15
CA HIS A 142 26.07 -15.26 -10.81
C HIS A 142 24.67 -14.63 -10.85
N THR A 143 23.72 -15.21 -11.57
CA THR A 143 22.33 -14.75 -11.62
C THR A 143 21.59 -15.00 -10.30
N SER A 144 22.02 -15.96 -9.50
CA SER A 144 21.38 -16.32 -8.23
C SER A 144 21.56 -15.24 -7.17
N ASP A 145 22.70 -14.54 -7.15
CA ASP A 145 23.00 -13.51 -6.12
C ASP A 145 22.17 -12.25 -6.35
N THR A 146 22.00 -11.83 -7.60
CA THR A 146 21.20 -10.67 -7.95
C THR A 146 19.70 -10.91 -7.66
N VAL A 147 19.19 -12.10 -7.95
CA VAL A 147 17.80 -12.49 -7.64
C VAL A 147 17.58 -12.57 -6.13
N GLN A 148 18.54 -13.12 -5.37
CA GLN A 148 18.48 -13.15 -3.91
C GLN A 148 18.53 -11.75 -3.30
N GLU A 149 19.33 -10.84 -3.84
CA GLU A 149 19.35 -9.44 -3.40
C GLU A 149 18.02 -8.73 -3.69
N LYS A 150 17.44 -8.97 -4.87
CA LYS A 150 16.12 -8.43 -5.28
C LYS A 150 14.99 -8.89 -4.35
N LEU A 151 15.00 -10.14 -3.93
CA LEU A 151 14.02 -10.69 -2.98
C LEU A 151 14.27 -10.18 -1.56
N SER A 152 15.52 -9.84 -1.23
CA SER A 152 15.94 -9.54 0.14
C SER A 152 15.27 -8.31 0.74
N LEU A 153 14.96 -7.26 -0.05
CA LEU A 153 14.34 -6.05 0.46
C LEU A 153 12.91 -6.28 0.94
N ALA A 154 12.10 -7.03 0.18
CA ALA A 154 10.73 -7.36 0.59
C ALA A 154 10.70 -8.22 1.86
N TYR A 155 11.70 -9.10 2.03
CA TYR A 155 11.84 -9.92 3.24
C TYR A 155 12.23 -9.13 4.49
N ARG A 156 12.80 -7.93 4.34
CA ARG A 156 13.16 -7.06 5.47
C ARG A 156 12.00 -6.31 6.08
N PHE A 157 10.85 -6.26 5.38
CA PHE A 157 9.60 -5.85 5.99
C PHE A 157 9.07 -6.98 6.86
N GLY A 158 9.02 -6.77 8.17
CA GLY A 158 8.55 -7.78 9.12
C GLY A 158 7.08 -8.13 8.95
N LEU A 159 6.27 -7.21 8.43
CA LEU A 159 4.87 -7.42 8.10
C LEU A 159 4.64 -7.17 6.60
N LYS A 160 4.07 -8.18 5.93
CA LYS A 160 3.69 -8.10 4.52
C LYS A 160 2.20 -8.40 4.39
N ILE A 161 1.44 -7.49 3.79
CA ILE A 161 -0.01 -7.58 3.65
C ILE A 161 -0.38 -7.54 2.18
N TYR A 162 -1.05 -8.57 1.72
CA TYR A 162 -1.49 -8.69 0.33
C TYR A 162 -2.87 -8.08 0.12
N PHE A 163 -2.98 -7.25 -0.93
CA PHE A 163 -4.20 -6.64 -1.42
C PHE A 163 -4.41 -7.08 -2.87
N GLY A 164 -5.05 -8.22 -3.07
CA GLY A 164 -5.40 -8.72 -4.41
C GLY A 164 -6.65 -8.06 -4.99
N SER A 165 -6.86 -8.21 -6.29
CA SER A 165 -8.12 -7.79 -6.92
C SER A 165 -9.30 -8.55 -6.31
N PRO A 166 -10.42 -7.86 -6.04
CA PRO A 166 -11.61 -8.51 -5.50
C PRO A 166 -12.22 -9.47 -6.54
N SER A 167 -12.84 -10.53 -6.07
CA SER A 167 -13.72 -11.33 -6.89
C SER A 167 -14.93 -10.51 -7.36
N LYS A 168 -15.65 -10.98 -8.37
CA LYS A 168 -16.86 -10.29 -8.86
C LYS A 168 -17.88 -10.05 -7.75
N LYS A 169 -18.06 -11.03 -6.86
CA LYS A 169 -18.99 -10.92 -5.72
C LYS A 169 -18.54 -9.87 -4.70
N GLU A 170 -17.24 -9.83 -4.41
CA GLU A 170 -16.67 -8.82 -3.52
C GLU A 170 -16.76 -7.42 -4.14
N PHE A 171 -16.50 -7.29 -5.44
CA PHE A 171 -16.67 -6.03 -6.16
C PHE A 171 -18.12 -5.52 -6.08
N GLN A 172 -19.11 -6.38 -6.34
CA GLN A 172 -20.52 -6.03 -6.20
C GLN A 172 -20.86 -5.60 -4.76
N ASN A 173 -20.33 -6.28 -3.76
CA ASN A 173 -20.52 -5.89 -2.36
C ASN A 173 -19.88 -4.51 -2.06
N ILE A 174 -18.70 -4.22 -2.59
CA ILE A 174 -18.05 -2.91 -2.47
C ILE A 174 -18.93 -1.83 -3.10
N VAL A 175 -19.42 -2.07 -4.31
CA VAL A 175 -20.35 -1.14 -5.01
C VAL A 175 -21.61 -0.89 -4.18
N ARG A 176 -22.23 -1.93 -3.64
CA ARG A 176 -23.42 -1.80 -2.80
C ARG A 176 -23.19 -0.91 -1.59
N VAL A 177 -22.13 -1.21 -0.83
CA VAL A 177 -21.81 -0.43 0.38
C VAL A 177 -21.48 1.03 0.05
N LEU A 178 -20.80 1.29 -1.06
CA LEU A 178 -20.54 2.65 -1.52
C LEU A 178 -21.82 3.34 -1.96
N ALA A 179 -22.73 2.66 -2.66
CA ALA A 179 -24.02 3.20 -3.05
C ALA A 179 -24.90 3.57 -1.83
N ASP A 180 -24.98 2.69 -0.84
CA ASP A 180 -25.69 2.93 0.41
C ASP A 180 -25.12 4.13 1.16
N LYS A 181 -23.80 4.24 1.25
CA LYS A 181 -23.10 5.35 1.90
C LYS A 181 -23.41 6.71 1.26
N HIS A 182 -23.61 6.73 -0.05
CA HIS A 182 -23.93 7.96 -0.82
C HIS A 182 -25.40 8.16 -1.07
N GLY A 183 -26.28 7.29 -0.54
CA GLY A 183 -27.73 7.44 -0.63
C GLY A 183 -28.30 7.16 -2.02
N ILE A 184 -27.61 6.36 -2.85
CA ILE A 184 -28.09 5.98 -4.18
C ILE A 184 -29.26 5.00 -4.02
N THR A 185 -30.45 5.37 -4.53
CA THR A 185 -31.71 4.60 -4.40
C THR A 185 -32.02 3.76 -5.64
N MET A 186 -31.04 3.02 -6.13
CA MET A 186 -31.18 2.10 -7.27
C MET A 186 -31.42 0.68 -6.76
N SER A 187 -32.22 -0.13 -7.51
CA SER A 187 -32.37 -1.55 -7.16
C SER A 187 -31.02 -2.28 -7.24
N GLU A 188 -30.81 -3.27 -6.40
CA GLU A 188 -29.56 -4.03 -6.37
C GLU A 188 -29.24 -4.69 -7.71
N GLU A 189 -30.28 -5.21 -8.39
CA GLU A 189 -30.13 -5.83 -9.71
C GLU A 189 -29.63 -4.83 -10.77
N GLU A 190 -30.23 -3.64 -10.81
CA GLU A 190 -29.83 -2.58 -11.73
C GLU A 190 -28.44 -2.04 -11.41
N LEU A 191 -28.14 -1.84 -10.11
CA LEU A 191 -26.84 -1.39 -9.64
C LEU A 191 -25.73 -2.35 -10.06
N PHE A 192 -25.92 -3.64 -9.86
CA PHE A 192 -24.91 -4.65 -10.20
C PHE A 192 -24.76 -4.82 -11.71
N LEU A 193 -25.85 -4.73 -12.47
CA LEU A 193 -25.78 -4.77 -13.93
C LEU A 193 -24.91 -3.61 -14.47
N LYS A 194 -25.20 -2.39 -14.04
CA LYS A 194 -24.44 -1.19 -14.45
C LYS A 194 -22.98 -1.23 -13.97
N ALA A 195 -22.76 -1.68 -12.74
CA ALA A 195 -21.41 -1.83 -12.20
C ALA A 195 -20.57 -2.84 -12.98
N ASN A 196 -21.17 -3.98 -13.37
CA ASN A 196 -20.49 -4.98 -14.21
C ASN A 196 -20.17 -4.45 -15.62
N GLN A 197 -21.06 -3.67 -16.22
CA GLN A 197 -20.79 -3.01 -17.50
C GLN A 197 -19.64 -1.99 -17.38
N TRP A 198 -19.63 -1.23 -16.30
CA TRP A 198 -18.59 -0.24 -16.02
C TRP A 198 -17.21 -0.90 -15.85
N GLU A 199 -17.10 -1.96 -15.06
CA GLU A 199 -15.84 -2.63 -14.82
C GLU A 199 -15.23 -3.23 -16.10
N LEU A 200 -16.07 -3.79 -16.97
CA LEU A 200 -15.63 -4.32 -18.26
C LEU A 200 -15.12 -3.21 -19.20
N GLN A 201 -15.66 -2.01 -19.08
CA GLN A 201 -15.33 -0.90 -19.97
C GLN A 201 -14.13 -0.07 -19.47
N TYR A 202 -13.98 0.11 -18.14
CA TYR A 202 -13.09 1.13 -17.57
C TYR A 202 -11.97 0.63 -16.67
N GLY A 203 -11.78 -0.65 -16.46
CA GLY A 203 -10.57 -1.05 -15.79
C GLY A 203 -10.57 -2.23 -14.86
N GLY A 204 -11.57 -3.10 -14.95
CA GLY A 204 -11.60 -4.35 -14.20
C GLY A 204 -11.97 -4.20 -12.72
N LEU A 205 -11.88 -5.33 -12.02
CA LEU A 205 -12.34 -5.45 -10.63
C LEU A 205 -11.37 -4.78 -9.66
N SER A 206 -11.73 -3.60 -9.15
CA SER A 206 -10.95 -2.90 -8.11
C SER A 206 -11.83 -1.97 -7.27
N VAL A 207 -11.35 -1.59 -6.08
CA VAL A 207 -12.03 -0.58 -5.24
C VAL A 207 -12.08 0.78 -5.95
N ARG A 208 -11.02 1.12 -6.69
CA ARG A 208 -10.95 2.36 -7.49
C ARG A 208 -12.04 2.39 -8.55
N THR A 209 -12.20 1.29 -9.29
CA THR A 209 -13.23 1.16 -10.33
C THR A 209 -14.64 1.27 -9.74
N ALA A 210 -14.88 0.66 -8.57
CA ALA A 210 -16.13 0.77 -7.86
C ALA A 210 -16.42 2.23 -7.43
N GLN A 211 -15.45 2.93 -6.87
CA GLN A 211 -15.60 4.33 -6.48
C GLN A 211 -15.87 5.23 -7.70
N GLN A 212 -15.13 5.06 -8.79
CA GLN A 212 -15.35 5.82 -10.03
C GLN A 212 -16.74 5.59 -10.62
N PHE A 213 -17.26 4.37 -10.52
CA PHE A 213 -18.65 4.08 -10.92
C PHE A 213 -19.66 4.84 -10.06
N ILE A 214 -19.51 4.84 -8.75
CA ILE A 214 -20.38 5.59 -7.84
C ILE A 214 -20.29 7.09 -8.10
N ASP A 215 -19.09 7.64 -8.27
CA ASP A 215 -18.89 9.06 -8.61
C ASP A 215 -19.57 9.43 -9.92
N HIS A 216 -19.53 8.52 -10.92
CA HIS A 216 -20.24 8.70 -12.18
C HIS A 216 -21.77 8.75 -12.01
N LEU A 217 -22.34 7.84 -11.21
CA LEU A 217 -23.78 7.85 -10.92
C LEU A 217 -24.21 9.16 -10.24
N LEU A 218 -23.49 9.59 -9.22
CA LEU A 218 -23.75 10.85 -8.51
C LEU A 218 -23.63 12.07 -9.43
N GLY A 219 -22.73 12.02 -10.41
CA GLY A 219 -22.59 13.07 -11.42
C GLY A 219 -23.76 13.15 -12.40
N GLN A 220 -24.48 12.03 -12.62
CA GLN A 220 -25.68 11.99 -13.48
C GLN A 220 -26.92 12.52 -12.75
N GLU A 221 -27.13 12.17 -11.46
CA GLU A 221 -28.27 12.62 -10.67
C GLU A 221 -28.35 14.15 -10.52
N ARG A 222 -27.26 14.89 -10.61
CA ARG A 222 -27.21 16.36 -10.55
C ARG A 222 -27.67 17.06 -11.85
N LYS A 223 -27.95 16.33 -12.92
CA LYS A 223 -28.42 16.93 -14.19
C LYS A 223 -29.95 17.05 -14.31
N ASP A 224 -30.69 16.50 -13.38
CA ASP A 224 -32.15 16.50 -13.39
C ASP A 224 -32.75 17.55 -12.43
N VAL A 225 -32.00 18.66 -12.14
CA VAL A 225 -32.46 19.82 -11.38
C VAL A 225 -32.47 21.06 -12.26
#